data_64c4a91431cdb048e91c0b8f9d13b2d3
#
_entry.id   64c4a91431cdb048e91c0b8f9d13b2d3
#
_cell.length_a   1.000
_cell.length_b   1.000
_cell.length_c   1.000
_cell.angle_alpha   90.00
_cell.angle_beta   90.00
_cell.angle_gamma   90.00
#
_symmetry.space_group_name_H-M   'P 1'
#
loop_
_entity.id
_entity.type
_entity.pdbx_description
1 polymer ?
#
loop_
_entity_poly.entity_id
_entity_poly.type
_entity_poly.pdbx_seq_one_letter_code
_entity_poly.pdbx_strand_id
1 'polypeptide(L)'
;MAWNVPEDFKFFKETTINHPVLMGRKTYGYFKKPLKDREHVVITRDENFDPKFPEVKVFHTLEDGFKYVDTLPKEKMFIIGGGDVYRQVLEQDLVDEMIISWMDFEAEGEVTFPRFDETKWKVISRDKREKFEIVHYVKAGSK
;
A
#
# COMPACT_ATOMS: atom_id res chain seq x y z
N MET A 1 8.99 -4.54 -3.98
CA MET A 1 9.36 -3.11 -4.11
C MET A 1 10.25 -2.70 -2.93
N ALA A 2 11.49 -2.40 -3.22
CA ALA A 2 12.43 -1.94 -2.20
C ALA A 2 12.46 -0.41 -2.16
N TRP A 3 12.59 0.16 -0.96
CA TRP A 3 12.72 1.61 -0.84
C TRP A 3 14.17 2.00 -0.99
N ASN A 4 14.52 2.53 -2.17
CA ASN A 4 15.88 2.98 -2.46
C ASN A 4 16.11 4.46 -2.13
N VAL A 5 15.05 5.18 -1.77
CA VAL A 5 15.10 6.58 -1.43
C VAL A 5 14.68 6.73 0.04
N PRO A 6 15.63 7.04 0.95
CA PRO A 6 15.33 7.12 2.39
C PRO A 6 14.23 8.12 2.73
N GLU A 7 14.16 9.24 2.02
CA GLU A 7 13.13 10.24 2.27
C GLU A 7 11.74 9.71 1.94
N ASP A 8 11.60 8.91 0.88
CA ASP A 8 10.34 8.28 0.51
C ASP A 8 9.91 7.27 1.57
N PHE A 9 10.84 6.47 2.06
CA PHE A 9 10.54 5.51 3.13
C PHE A 9 10.12 6.20 4.41
N LYS A 10 10.76 7.31 4.75
CA LYS A 10 10.39 8.12 5.91
C LYS A 10 8.96 8.66 5.77
N PHE A 11 8.63 9.20 4.60
CA PHE A 11 7.28 9.68 4.29
C PHE A 11 6.25 8.56 4.45
N PHE A 12 6.56 7.38 3.91
CA PHE A 12 5.69 6.21 4.03
C PHE A 12 5.44 5.86 5.50
N LYS A 13 6.49 5.79 6.31
CA LYS A 13 6.35 5.46 7.73
C LYS A 13 5.50 6.48 8.48
N GLU A 14 5.73 7.77 8.21
CA GLU A 14 4.98 8.83 8.87
C GLU A 14 3.50 8.85 8.45
N THR A 15 3.24 8.55 7.18
CA THR A 15 1.87 8.55 6.65
C THR A 15 1.04 7.40 7.20
N THR A 16 1.66 6.22 7.37
CA THR A 16 0.93 5.00 7.75
C THR A 16 0.88 4.74 9.25
N ILE A 17 1.61 5.50 10.05
CA ILE A 17 1.65 5.23 11.49
C ILE A 17 0.26 5.26 12.11
N ASN A 18 0.01 4.32 13.02
CA ASN A 18 -1.27 4.14 13.73
C ASN A 18 -2.43 3.72 12.83
N HIS A 19 -2.13 3.23 11.62
CA HIS A 19 -3.15 2.73 10.68
C HIS A 19 -2.83 1.30 10.26
N PRO A 20 -3.84 0.49 9.94
CA PRO A 20 -3.59 -0.83 9.35
C PRO A 20 -2.92 -0.71 7.99
N VAL A 21 -2.01 -1.61 7.70
CA VAL A 21 -1.36 -1.72 6.37
C VAL A 21 -1.63 -3.10 5.81
N LEU A 22 -2.11 -3.16 4.58
CA LEU A 22 -2.41 -4.40 3.88
C LEU A 22 -1.46 -4.57 2.71
N MET A 23 -0.93 -5.77 2.56
CA MET A 23 0.12 -6.02 1.57
C MET A 23 0.11 -7.47 1.10
N GLY A 24 0.79 -7.72 -0.03
CA GLY A 24 1.09 -9.06 -0.46
C GLY A 24 2.34 -9.60 0.26
N ARG A 25 2.56 -10.90 0.12
CA ARG A 25 3.66 -11.58 0.79
C ARG A 25 5.04 -11.02 0.41
N LYS A 26 5.25 -10.70 -0.87
CA LYS A 26 6.54 -10.17 -1.32
C LYS A 26 6.88 -8.85 -0.66
N THR A 27 5.90 -7.98 -0.56
CA THR A 27 6.10 -6.68 0.10
C THR A 27 6.43 -6.87 1.57
N TYR A 28 5.73 -7.78 2.24
CA TYR A 28 6.04 -8.11 3.62
C TYR A 28 7.49 -8.58 3.78
N GLY A 29 7.99 -9.32 2.81
CA GLY A 29 9.36 -9.83 2.84
C GLY A 29 10.46 -8.78 2.82
N TYR A 30 10.14 -7.53 2.44
CA TYR A 30 11.11 -6.44 2.48
C TYR A 30 11.32 -5.89 3.89
N PHE A 31 10.44 -6.20 4.82
CA PHE A 31 10.59 -5.77 6.21
C PHE A 31 11.27 -6.88 7.01
N LYS A 32 12.30 -6.53 7.76
CA LYS A 32 12.96 -7.50 8.65
C LYS A 32 12.08 -7.85 9.84
N LYS A 33 11.23 -6.91 10.23
CA LYS A 33 10.27 -7.07 11.30
C LYS A 33 9.10 -6.13 11.04
N PRO A 34 7.92 -6.39 11.64
CA PRO A 34 6.78 -5.49 11.46
C PRO A 34 7.12 -4.07 11.92
N LEU A 35 6.57 -3.08 11.22
CA LEU A 35 6.72 -1.68 11.61
C LEU A 35 5.91 -1.41 12.88
N LYS A 36 6.40 -0.52 13.72
CA LYS A 36 5.75 -0.19 14.98
C LYS A 36 4.41 0.52 14.76
N ASP A 37 3.49 0.30 15.69
CA ASP A 37 2.21 1.01 15.78
C ASP A 37 1.36 0.86 14.53
N ARG A 38 1.43 -0.30 13.87
CA ARG A 38 0.61 -0.63 12.70
C ARG A 38 0.15 -2.07 12.77
N GLU A 39 -1.11 -2.29 12.43
CA GLU A 39 -1.62 -3.64 12.23
C GLU A 39 -1.21 -4.10 10.83
N HIS A 40 -0.48 -5.21 10.74
CA HIS A 40 -0.03 -5.75 9.46
C HIS A 40 -0.97 -6.85 9.00
N VAL A 41 -1.49 -6.70 7.78
CA VAL A 41 -2.37 -7.67 7.14
C VAL A 41 -1.70 -8.14 5.85
N VAL A 42 -1.39 -9.42 5.76
CA VAL A 42 -0.71 -10.01 4.60
C VAL A 42 -1.69 -10.89 3.84
N ILE A 43 -1.80 -10.66 2.53
CA ILE A 43 -2.65 -11.47 1.65
C ILE A 43 -1.75 -12.37 0.82
N THR A 44 -1.96 -13.69 0.91
CA THR A 44 -1.21 -14.65 0.13
C THR A 44 -2.05 -15.91 -0.11
N ARG A 45 -1.89 -16.52 -1.29
CA ARG A 45 -2.52 -17.80 -1.60
C ARG A 45 -1.80 -18.98 -0.94
N ASP A 46 -0.61 -18.76 -0.41
CA ASP A 46 0.18 -19.81 0.24
C ASP A 46 -0.38 -20.09 1.63
N GLU A 47 -1.08 -21.20 1.78
CA GLU A 47 -1.68 -21.61 3.04
C GLU A 47 -0.65 -21.99 4.11
N ASN A 48 0.58 -22.21 3.71
CA ASN A 48 1.66 -22.58 4.62
C ASN A 48 2.57 -21.40 4.97
N PHE A 49 2.21 -20.19 4.54
CA PHE A 49 3.01 -19.01 4.83
C PHE A 49 3.03 -18.71 6.32
N ASP A 50 4.24 -18.59 6.87
CA ASP A 50 4.46 -18.23 8.27
C ASP A 50 5.08 -16.82 8.33
N PRO A 51 4.36 -15.84 8.86
CA PRO A 51 4.88 -14.46 8.96
C PRO A 51 5.98 -14.31 10.02
N LYS A 52 6.19 -15.32 10.87
CA LYS A 52 7.19 -15.37 11.94
C LYS A 52 6.93 -14.39 13.10
N PHE A 53 5.94 -13.56 13.00
CA PHE A 53 5.55 -12.61 14.04
C PHE A 53 4.07 -12.81 14.33
N PRO A 54 3.68 -13.17 15.57
CA PRO A 54 2.29 -13.50 15.88
C PRO A 54 1.32 -12.33 15.75
N GLU A 55 1.82 -11.10 15.80
CA GLU A 55 0.98 -9.91 15.62
C GLU A 55 0.58 -9.66 14.17
N VAL A 56 1.25 -10.31 13.20
CA VAL A 56 0.93 -10.17 11.78
C VAL A 56 -0.23 -11.10 11.42
N LYS A 57 -1.27 -10.55 10.79
CA LYS A 57 -2.43 -11.33 10.36
C LYS A 57 -2.28 -11.74 8.91
N VAL A 58 -2.59 -13.01 8.62
CA VAL A 58 -2.46 -13.57 7.27
C VAL A 58 -3.84 -14.02 6.80
N PHE A 59 -4.21 -13.60 5.59
CA PHE A 59 -5.44 -14.01 4.94
C PHE A 59 -5.13 -14.47 3.53
N HIS A 60 -6.02 -15.26 2.96
CA HIS A 60 -5.79 -15.86 1.64
C HIS A 60 -6.60 -15.20 0.53
N THR A 61 -7.48 -14.27 0.88
CA THR A 61 -8.24 -13.46 -0.06
C THR A 61 -8.28 -12.01 0.40
N LEU A 62 -8.40 -11.08 -0.55
CA LEU A 62 -8.60 -9.67 -0.22
C LEU A 62 -9.86 -9.45 0.59
N GLU A 63 -10.93 -10.17 0.24
CA GLU A 63 -12.21 -10.06 0.94
C GLU A 63 -12.05 -10.34 2.44
N ASP A 64 -11.36 -11.41 2.79
CA ASP A 64 -11.15 -11.75 4.19
C ASP A 64 -10.29 -10.72 4.91
N GLY A 65 -9.25 -10.22 4.24
CA GLY A 65 -8.42 -9.17 4.82
C GLY A 65 -9.20 -7.88 5.07
N PHE A 66 -10.06 -7.50 4.14
CA PHE A 66 -10.89 -6.30 4.29
C PHE A 66 -11.91 -6.48 5.41
N LYS A 67 -12.53 -7.66 5.53
CA LYS A 67 -13.44 -7.94 6.64
C LYS A 67 -12.77 -7.81 8.00
N TYR A 68 -11.55 -8.31 8.10
CA TYR A 68 -10.79 -8.17 9.34
C TYR A 68 -10.53 -6.71 9.67
N VAL A 69 -10.08 -5.92 8.68
CA VAL A 69 -9.78 -4.50 8.90
C VAL A 69 -11.02 -3.73 9.32
N ASP A 70 -12.19 -4.09 8.79
CA ASP A 70 -13.45 -3.44 9.18
C ASP A 70 -13.79 -3.62 10.66
N THR A 71 -13.19 -4.61 11.32
CA THR A 71 -13.38 -4.80 12.77
C THR A 71 -12.51 -3.89 13.62
N LEU A 72 -11.54 -3.21 13.00
CA LEU A 72 -10.60 -2.36 13.72
C LEU A 72 -11.15 -0.95 13.88
N PRO A 73 -10.85 -0.28 14.99
CA PRO A 73 -11.38 1.07 15.26
C PRO A 73 -10.58 2.15 14.52
N LYS A 74 -10.38 1.99 13.22
CA LYS A 74 -9.61 2.91 12.39
C LYS A 74 -10.41 3.29 11.16
N GLU A 75 -10.34 4.56 10.78
CA GLU A 75 -11.08 5.07 9.63
C GLU A 75 -10.39 4.79 8.31
N LYS A 76 -9.07 4.59 8.32
CA LYS A 76 -8.27 4.39 7.12
C LYS A 76 -7.43 3.13 7.21
N MET A 77 -7.26 2.50 6.07
CA MET A 77 -6.31 1.42 5.87
C MET A 77 -5.45 1.76 4.66
N PHE A 78 -4.16 1.48 4.74
CA PHE A 78 -3.24 1.71 3.63
C PHE A 78 -2.91 0.40 2.94
N ILE A 79 -3.02 0.40 1.62
CA ILE A 79 -2.62 -0.74 0.79
C ILE A 79 -1.25 -0.39 0.24
N ILE A 80 -0.23 -1.17 0.61
CA ILE A 80 1.16 -0.79 0.39
C ILE A 80 1.91 -1.64 -0.62
N GLY A 81 1.23 -2.55 -1.29
CA GLY A 81 1.82 -3.26 -2.42
C GLY A 81 1.59 -4.77 -2.36
N GLY A 82 2.13 -5.52 -3.25
CA GLY A 82 2.78 -5.04 -4.48
C GLY A 82 1.85 -4.84 -5.65
N GLY A 83 2.45 -4.86 -6.85
CA GLY A 83 1.69 -4.57 -8.06
C GLY A 83 0.44 -5.40 -8.24
N ASP A 84 0.49 -6.69 -7.89
CA ASP A 84 -0.67 -7.56 -8.01
C ASP A 84 -1.80 -7.15 -7.06
N VAL A 85 -1.48 -6.80 -5.82
CA VAL A 85 -2.47 -6.32 -4.87
C VAL A 85 -3.04 -4.98 -5.31
N TYR A 86 -2.20 -4.05 -5.78
CA TYR A 86 -2.67 -2.77 -6.32
C TYR A 86 -3.63 -2.97 -7.47
N ARG A 87 -3.29 -3.87 -8.41
CA ARG A 87 -4.15 -4.14 -9.56
C ARG A 87 -5.51 -4.66 -9.11
N GLN A 88 -5.53 -5.61 -8.19
CA GLN A 88 -6.79 -6.20 -7.71
C GLN A 88 -7.69 -5.17 -7.03
N VAL A 89 -7.14 -4.31 -6.17
CA VAL A 89 -7.96 -3.32 -5.47
C VAL A 89 -8.47 -2.24 -6.41
N LEU A 90 -7.69 -1.88 -7.43
CA LEU A 90 -8.14 -0.91 -8.43
C LEU A 90 -9.22 -1.49 -9.33
N GLU A 91 -9.05 -2.74 -9.79
CA GLU A 91 -10.04 -3.43 -10.63
C GLU A 91 -11.38 -3.62 -9.92
N GLN A 92 -11.34 -3.87 -8.61
CA GLN A 92 -12.55 -4.08 -7.81
C GLN A 92 -13.09 -2.78 -7.22
N ASP A 93 -12.48 -1.65 -7.54
CA ASP A 93 -12.91 -0.32 -7.08
C ASP A 93 -12.96 -0.22 -5.55
N LEU A 94 -11.95 -0.77 -4.88
CA LEU A 94 -11.89 -0.79 -3.43
C LEU A 94 -11.09 0.35 -2.82
N VAL A 95 -10.50 1.22 -3.66
CA VAL A 95 -9.61 2.30 -3.23
C VAL A 95 -10.30 3.63 -3.38
N ASP A 96 -10.31 4.44 -2.32
CA ASP A 96 -10.93 5.77 -2.32
C ASP A 96 -9.92 6.90 -2.55
N GLU A 97 -8.67 6.67 -2.16
CA GLU A 97 -7.59 7.65 -2.29
C GLU A 97 -6.30 6.93 -2.67
N MET A 98 -5.43 7.64 -3.38
CA MET A 98 -4.10 7.14 -3.68
C MET A 98 -3.06 8.21 -3.35
N ILE A 99 -1.97 7.79 -2.72
CA ILE A 99 -0.80 8.65 -2.51
C ILE A 99 0.35 7.91 -3.18
N ILE A 100 0.84 8.46 -4.29
CA ILE A 100 1.86 7.79 -5.10
C ILE A 100 3.12 8.64 -5.13
N SER A 101 4.25 8.00 -4.86
CA SER A 101 5.57 8.63 -5.04
C SER A 101 6.07 8.27 -6.42
N TRP A 102 6.02 9.23 -7.34
CA TRP A 102 6.54 9.03 -8.71
C TRP A 102 8.03 9.36 -8.72
N MET A 103 8.83 8.34 -8.98
CA MET A 103 10.29 8.51 -9.02
C MET A 103 10.72 9.22 -10.30
N ASP A 104 11.75 10.06 -10.20
CA ASP A 104 12.32 10.76 -11.36
C ASP A 104 13.22 9.85 -12.21
N PHE A 105 13.42 8.60 -11.77
CA PHE A 105 14.28 7.64 -12.46
C PHE A 105 13.56 6.31 -12.58
N GLU A 106 13.96 5.51 -13.59
CA GLU A 106 13.48 4.14 -13.71
C GLU A 106 14.36 3.22 -12.87
N ALA A 107 13.72 2.32 -12.14
CA ALA A 107 14.41 1.30 -11.36
C ALA A 107 14.18 -0.04 -12.04
N GLU A 108 15.23 -0.61 -12.63
CA GLU A 108 15.14 -1.90 -13.29
C GLU A 108 14.76 -3.01 -12.32
N GLY A 109 13.88 -3.90 -12.76
CA GLY A 109 13.47 -5.06 -11.97
C GLY A 109 12.53 -4.74 -10.84
N GLU A 110 12.13 -3.50 -10.65
CA GLU A 110 11.18 -3.14 -9.61
C GLU A 110 9.73 -3.27 -10.10
N VAL A 111 8.85 -3.58 -9.15
CA VAL A 111 7.42 -3.63 -9.44
C VAL A 111 6.92 -2.20 -9.57
N THR A 112 6.42 -1.87 -10.76
CA THR A 112 5.83 -0.56 -11.00
C THR A 112 4.37 -0.55 -10.56
N PHE A 113 3.86 0.65 -10.26
CA PHE A 113 2.46 0.81 -9.96
C PHE A 113 1.64 0.48 -11.21
N PRO A 114 0.53 -0.29 -11.09
CA PRO A 114 -0.25 -0.64 -12.26
C PRO A 114 -0.88 0.59 -12.90
N ARG A 115 -1.15 0.49 -14.20
CA ARG A 115 -1.84 1.56 -14.91
C ARG A 115 -3.27 1.68 -14.38
N PHE A 116 -3.74 2.90 -14.29
CA PHE A 116 -5.11 3.17 -13.89
C PHE A 116 -5.68 4.28 -14.78
N ASP A 117 -6.98 4.36 -14.83
CA ASP A 117 -7.66 5.37 -15.65
C ASP A 117 -7.63 6.71 -14.91
N GLU A 118 -6.70 7.58 -15.30
CA GLU A 118 -6.50 8.86 -14.64
C GLU A 118 -7.73 9.79 -14.73
N THR A 119 -8.63 9.52 -15.67
CA THR A 119 -9.87 10.32 -15.77
C THR A 119 -10.82 10.07 -14.61
N LYS A 120 -10.65 8.95 -13.91
CA LYS A 120 -11.46 8.61 -12.72
C LYS A 120 -10.90 9.19 -11.44
N TRP A 121 -9.76 9.85 -11.50
CA TRP A 121 -9.06 10.35 -10.33
C TRP A 121 -8.76 11.84 -10.47
N LYS A 122 -8.86 12.55 -9.35
CA LYS A 122 -8.56 13.96 -9.28
C LYS A 122 -7.31 14.17 -8.43
N VAL A 123 -6.35 14.92 -8.94
CA VAL A 123 -5.16 15.28 -8.18
C VAL A 123 -5.53 16.43 -7.24
N ILE A 124 -5.31 16.25 -5.95
CA ILE A 124 -5.60 17.27 -4.95
C ILE A 124 -4.35 17.91 -4.37
N SER A 125 -3.18 17.26 -4.51
CA SER A 125 -1.93 17.88 -4.10
C SER A 125 -0.76 17.24 -4.81
N ARG A 126 0.31 18.03 -4.98
CA ARG A 126 1.59 17.57 -5.51
C ARG A 126 2.69 18.12 -4.61
N ASP A 127 3.63 17.27 -4.24
CA ASP A 127 4.78 17.65 -3.43
C ASP A 127 6.04 17.19 -4.16
N LYS A 128 6.66 18.08 -4.91
CA LYS A 128 7.88 17.76 -5.66
C LYS A 128 9.08 17.78 -4.73
N ARG A 129 9.80 16.68 -4.70
CA ARG A 129 11.02 16.51 -3.93
C ARG A 129 12.19 16.27 -4.87
N GLU A 130 13.41 16.15 -4.33
CA GLU A 130 14.61 16.07 -5.16
C GLU A 130 14.59 14.90 -6.14
N LYS A 131 14.19 13.70 -5.67
CA LYS A 131 14.25 12.47 -6.47
C LYS A 131 12.89 11.90 -6.83
N PHE A 132 11.81 12.50 -6.35
CA PHE A 132 10.47 11.98 -6.57
C PHE A 132 9.43 13.06 -6.34
N GLU A 133 8.21 12.78 -6.80
CA GLU A 133 7.06 13.65 -6.55
C GLU A 133 5.96 12.84 -5.88
N ILE A 134 5.44 13.34 -4.77
CA ILE A 134 4.33 12.72 -4.06
C ILE A 134 3.04 13.34 -4.59
N VAL A 135 2.18 12.51 -5.17
CA VAL A 135 0.91 12.98 -5.74
C VAL A 135 -0.25 12.31 -5.00
N HIS A 136 -1.17 13.12 -4.54
CA HIS A 136 -2.34 12.65 -3.82
C HIS A 136 -3.56 12.73 -4.74
N TYR A 137 -4.21 11.59 -4.93
CA TYR A 137 -5.38 11.46 -5.80
C TYR A 137 -6.61 11.08 -4.97
N VAL A 138 -7.75 11.62 -5.34
CA VAL A 138 -9.05 11.17 -4.84
C VAL A 138 -9.94 10.81 -6.01
N LYS A 139 -10.97 10.02 -5.80
CA LYS A 139 -11.89 9.65 -6.88
C LYS A 139 -12.56 10.89 -7.45
N ALA A 140 -12.54 10.99 -8.78
CA ALA A 140 -13.25 12.05 -9.48
C ALA A 140 -14.75 11.86 -9.24
N GLY A 141 -15.45 12.94 -8.93
CA GLY A 141 -16.87 12.85 -8.62
C GLY A 141 -17.18 12.45 -7.17
N SER A 142 -16.18 12.17 -6.36
CA SER A 142 -16.35 11.96 -4.92
C SER A 142 -16.74 13.26 -4.25
N LYS A 143 -17.58 13.12 -3.26
CA LYS A 143 -18.01 14.29 -2.49
C LYS A 143 -17.16 14.51 -1.27
#